data_9d9744aba98936a91b8319e40aa61b96
#
_entry.id   9d9744aba98936a91b8319e40aa61b96
#
_cell.length_a   1.000
_cell.length_b   1.000
_cell.length_c   1.000
_cell.angle_alpha   90.00
_cell.angle_beta   90.00
_cell.angle_gamma   90.00
#
_symmetry.space_group_name_H-M   'P 1'
#
loop_
_entity.id
_entity.type
_entity.pdbx_description
1 polymer ?
#
loop_
_entity_poly.entity_id
_entity_poly.type
_entity_poly.pdbx_seq_one_letter_code
_entity_poly.pdbx_strand_id
1 'polypeptide(L)'
;MRMREAEGVSAERLARIAPVMRAEVDKGTFPGAVSLVARNGRVVHFEASGYLDAAKTRPMTKDAIFRMASMTKPIVSVAAMMLVEQGAMKLNDPISNWLPELKDLKVETAAGDVVPTRPVTVQDLLRHTAGFVYGGSTRSPRIKKMYEDLNIEALEKDITAGDMLKNLGTIPLAHQPGTFWEYSISVDVLGLLLERVTKKNLDVVLREMLIEPLGMKDTTWWVGADKRTRLAETLDSDAQKTGMLKSYRHFDDPAVRTYLKGGAGLLGTAEDYLKFLQMVANGGEYAGRRYLSKKTIEFMLSDHIPGMGGTTAASTGPGYGFGLGFAVRAQDGFAWTAGSKGDVMWAGAWGTSFWIDPKENLVGIMMSQAPSNRVQTRMLFKNLVYAAVVE
;
A
#
# COMPACT_ATOMS: atom_id res chain seq x y z
N MET A 1 -22.37 35.02 15.25
CA MET A 1 -21.73 34.80 13.94
C MET A 1 -20.63 33.76 14.18
N ARG A 2 -20.85 32.46 13.87
CA ARG A 2 -19.80 31.46 13.98
C ARG A 2 -18.71 31.82 12.97
N MET A 3 -17.45 31.94 13.42
CA MET A 3 -16.32 32.06 12.50
C MET A 3 -16.39 30.89 11.53
N ARG A 4 -16.37 31.15 10.21
CA ARG A 4 -16.19 30.07 9.22
C ARG A 4 -14.94 29.31 9.61
N GLU A 5 -15.10 28.04 9.92
CA GLU A 5 -13.95 27.20 10.24
C GLU A 5 -13.12 27.03 8.96
N ALA A 6 -11.81 27.10 9.11
CA ALA A 6 -10.91 27.04 7.95
C ALA A 6 -11.11 25.71 7.22
N GLU A 7 -11.33 25.77 5.90
CA GLU A 7 -11.53 24.60 5.05
C GLU A 7 -12.73 23.70 5.46
N GLY A 8 -13.74 24.24 6.19
CA GLY A 8 -14.92 23.47 6.63
C GLY A 8 -14.61 22.40 7.67
N VAL A 9 -13.51 22.52 8.40
CA VAL A 9 -13.10 21.57 9.48
C VAL A 9 -13.07 22.29 10.81
N SER A 10 -13.62 21.67 11.84
CA SER A 10 -13.58 22.19 13.20
C SER A 10 -12.20 22.03 13.83
N ALA A 11 -11.52 23.14 14.10
CA ALA A 11 -10.23 23.16 14.77
C ALA A 11 -10.33 22.54 16.19
N GLU A 12 -11.42 22.79 16.92
CA GLU A 12 -11.67 22.20 18.24
C GLU A 12 -11.71 20.67 18.17
N ARG A 13 -12.39 20.13 17.16
CA ARG A 13 -12.53 18.67 16.99
C ARG A 13 -11.24 18.03 16.48
N LEU A 14 -10.51 18.67 15.56
CA LEU A 14 -9.17 18.22 15.15
C LEU A 14 -8.20 18.19 16.33
N ALA A 15 -8.28 19.14 17.26
CA ALA A 15 -7.44 19.18 18.46
C ALA A 15 -7.64 17.96 19.38
N ARG A 16 -8.70 17.17 19.21
CA ARG A 16 -8.92 15.91 19.95
C ARG A 16 -7.99 14.78 19.48
N ILE A 17 -7.43 14.85 18.27
CA ILE A 17 -6.60 13.79 17.71
C ILE A 17 -5.34 13.58 18.56
N ALA A 18 -4.58 14.62 18.84
CA ALA A 18 -3.31 14.49 19.57
C ALA A 18 -3.45 13.91 20.99
N PRO A 19 -4.40 14.35 21.84
CA PRO A 19 -4.58 13.72 23.14
C PRO A 19 -5.06 12.26 23.05
N VAL A 20 -5.90 11.91 22.07
CA VAL A 20 -6.33 10.51 21.87
C VAL A 20 -5.15 9.65 21.42
N MET A 21 -4.31 10.13 20.49
CA MET A 21 -3.11 9.40 20.09
C MET A 21 -2.12 9.22 21.25
N ARG A 22 -1.92 10.23 22.11
CA ARG A 22 -1.09 10.11 23.32
C ARG A 22 -1.66 9.07 24.29
N ALA A 23 -2.97 9.05 24.50
CA ALA A 23 -3.61 8.04 25.35
C ALA A 23 -3.39 6.61 24.83
N GLU A 24 -3.37 6.40 23.50
CA GLU A 24 -3.04 5.11 22.92
C GLU A 24 -1.56 4.73 23.10
N VAL A 25 -0.65 5.70 23.04
CA VAL A 25 0.78 5.49 23.40
C VAL A 25 0.92 5.06 24.87
N ASP A 26 0.19 5.72 25.78
CA ASP A 26 0.22 5.42 27.21
C ASP A 26 -0.33 4.02 27.51
N LYS A 27 -1.36 3.59 26.79
CA LYS A 27 -1.90 2.22 26.84
C LYS A 27 -0.96 1.16 26.24
N GLY A 28 0.08 1.55 25.51
CA GLY A 28 0.97 0.63 24.82
C GLY A 28 0.39 0.07 23.52
N THR A 29 -0.53 0.77 22.88
CA THR A 29 -1.08 0.38 21.56
C THR A 29 -0.02 0.49 20.47
N PHE A 30 0.81 1.55 20.52
CA PHE A 30 1.95 1.79 19.65
C PHE A 30 2.97 2.69 20.36
N PRO A 31 4.26 2.70 19.94
CA PRO A 31 5.25 3.59 20.57
C PRO A 31 4.99 5.05 20.23
N GLY A 32 4.57 5.33 19.00
CA GLY A 32 4.25 6.67 18.54
C GLY A 32 3.66 6.66 17.16
N ALA A 33 3.16 7.82 16.75
CA ALA A 33 2.52 8.01 15.45
C ALA A 33 2.71 9.43 14.92
N VAL A 34 2.65 9.54 13.59
CA VAL A 34 2.48 10.82 12.89
C VAL A 34 1.12 10.79 12.19
N SER A 35 0.30 11.79 12.46
CA SER A 35 -1.03 11.97 11.85
C SER A 35 -1.07 13.25 11.03
N LEU A 36 -1.59 13.15 9.81
CA LEU A 36 -1.66 14.27 8.87
C LEU A 36 -3.02 14.27 8.17
N VAL A 37 -3.64 15.44 8.09
CA VAL A 37 -4.88 15.66 7.34
C VAL A 37 -4.72 16.88 6.45
N ALA A 38 -5.09 16.74 5.19
CA ALA A 38 -5.22 17.85 4.26
C ALA A 38 -6.64 17.90 3.70
N ARG A 39 -7.20 19.12 3.56
CA ARG A 39 -8.50 19.35 2.93
C ARG A 39 -8.37 20.51 1.93
N ASN A 40 -9.00 20.38 0.77
CA ASN A 40 -8.88 21.34 -0.32
C ASN A 40 -7.42 21.68 -0.68
N GLY A 41 -6.52 20.69 -0.61
CA GLY A 41 -5.09 20.86 -0.87
C GLY A 41 -4.28 21.54 0.25
N ARG A 42 -4.91 21.88 1.40
CA ARG A 42 -4.26 22.55 2.55
C ARG A 42 -4.15 21.60 3.73
N VAL A 43 -2.98 21.58 4.37
CA VAL A 43 -2.79 20.83 5.62
C VAL A 43 -3.56 21.50 6.75
N VAL A 44 -4.52 20.79 7.34
CA VAL A 44 -5.36 21.27 8.46
C VAL A 44 -4.97 20.61 9.78
N HIS A 45 -4.23 19.51 9.74
CA HIS A 45 -3.70 18.81 10.92
C HIS A 45 -2.37 18.14 10.54
N PHE A 46 -1.35 18.31 11.38
CA PHE A 46 -0.07 17.61 11.23
C PHE A 46 0.63 17.53 12.58
N GLU A 47 0.56 16.37 13.22
CA GLU A 47 1.06 16.15 14.58
C GLU A 47 1.88 14.86 14.70
N ALA A 48 2.87 14.91 15.59
CA ALA A 48 3.64 13.77 16.05
C ALA A 48 3.29 13.49 17.52
N SER A 49 3.03 12.23 17.84
CA SER A 49 2.63 11.79 19.21
C SER A 49 3.48 10.61 19.64
N GLY A 50 3.93 10.61 20.89
CA GLY A 50 4.69 9.52 21.47
C GLY A 50 6.17 9.51 21.06
N TYR A 51 6.70 8.34 20.76
CA TYR A 51 8.13 8.09 20.63
C TYR A 51 8.48 7.33 19.36
N LEU A 52 9.72 7.53 18.87
CA LEU A 52 10.30 6.80 17.74
C LEU A 52 10.66 5.37 18.10
N ASP A 53 11.00 5.10 19.36
CA ASP A 53 11.53 3.84 19.83
C ASP A 53 10.66 3.17 20.90
N ALA A 54 10.81 1.84 21.02
CA ALA A 54 10.12 1.04 22.01
C ALA A 54 10.46 1.41 23.45
N ALA A 55 11.71 1.86 23.68
CA ALA A 55 12.18 2.29 25.00
C ALA A 55 11.63 3.65 25.44
N LYS A 56 10.91 4.36 24.58
CA LYS A 56 10.35 5.71 24.85
C LYS A 56 11.42 6.75 25.21
N THR A 57 12.60 6.67 24.59
CA THR A 57 13.72 7.59 24.85
C THR A 57 13.83 8.71 23.82
N ARG A 58 13.35 8.46 22.59
CA ARG A 58 13.41 9.42 21.49
C ARG A 58 11.99 9.90 21.13
N PRO A 59 11.65 11.17 21.35
CA PRO A 59 10.34 11.70 20.95
C PRO A 59 10.05 11.49 19.47
N MET A 60 8.79 11.21 19.12
CA MET A 60 8.33 11.15 17.73
C MET A 60 8.47 12.54 17.08
N THR A 61 8.92 12.56 15.84
CA THR A 61 9.04 13.79 15.04
C THR A 61 8.18 13.72 13.78
N LYS A 62 7.75 14.86 13.26
CA LYS A 62 6.90 14.93 12.05
C LYS A 62 7.60 14.36 10.81
N ASP A 63 8.91 14.41 10.77
CA ASP A 63 9.76 13.89 9.72
C ASP A 63 10.25 12.45 9.96
N ALA A 64 9.63 11.75 10.89
CA ALA A 64 9.91 10.33 11.15
C ALA A 64 9.73 9.48 9.89
N ILE A 65 10.63 8.53 9.71
CA ILE A 65 10.61 7.56 8.60
C ILE A 65 9.94 6.28 9.07
N PHE A 66 9.00 5.79 8.29
CA PHE A 66 8.23 4.58 8.59
C PHE A 66 8.42 3.51 7.52
N ARG A 67 8.43 2.25 7.92
CA ARG A 67 8.30 1.11 7.03
C ARG A 67 6.87 1.09 6.50
N MET A 68 6.68 1.46 5.24
CA MET A 68 5.35 1.66 4.67
C MET A 68 4.66 0.37 4.25
N ALA A 69 5.41 -0.71 4.08
CA ALA A 69 4.90 -1.99 3.59
C ALA A 69 3.95 -1.79 2.38
N SER A 70 2.72 -2.27 2.49
CA SER A 70 1.77 -2.28 1.37
C SER A 70 1.33 -0.90 0.87
N MET A 71 1.66 0.19 1.55
CA MET A 71 1.53 1.53 0.98
C MET A 71 2.50 1.77 -0.20
N THR A 72 3.42 0.85 -0.46
CA THR A 72 4.23 0.80 -1.69
C THR A 72 3.37 0.53 -2.93
N LYS A 73 2.32 -0.29 -2.81
CA LYS A 73 1.48 -0.75 -3.94
C LYS A 73 0.85 0.38 -4.77
N PRO A 74 0.24 1.41 -4.17
CA PRO A 74 -0.30 2.53 -4.94
C PRO A 74 0.76 3.25 -5.79
N ILE A 75 1.96 3.44 -5.25
CA ILE A 75 3.07 4.11 -5.97
C ILE A 75 3.49 3.28 -7.19
N VAL A 76 3.69 1.97 -7.03
CA VAL A 76 4.02 1.06 -8.13
C VAL A 76 2.89 0.98 -9.16
N SER A 77 1.63 0.98 -8.69
CA SER A 77 0.46 0.95 -9.58
C SER A 77 0.33 2.23 -10.41
N VAL A 78 0.60 3.40 -9.83
CA VAL A 78 0.64 4.67 -10.57
C VAL A 78 1.76 4.65 -11.61
N ALA A 79 2.96 4.19 -11.26
CA ALA A 79 4.06 4.05 -12.22
C ALA A 79 3.70 3.11 -13.39
N ALA A 80 3.01 1.99 -13.10
CA ALA A 80 2.50 1.08 -14.12
C ALA A 80 1.52 1.79 -15.05
N MET A 81 0.58 2.57 -14.52
CA MET A 81 -0.40 3.30 -15.32
C MET A 81 0.23 4.45 -16.13
N MET A 82 1.31 5.05 -15.66
CA MET A 82 2.11 5.99 -16.47
C MET A 82 2.71 5.30 -17.70
N LEU A 83 3.20 4.07 -17.56
CA LEU A 83 3.70 3.27 -18.70
C LEU A 83 2.56 2.85 -19.65
N VAL A 84 1.37 2.60 -19.14
CA VAL A 84 0.17 2.37 -19.95
C VAL A 84 -0.19 3.61 -20.77
N GLU A 85 -0.21 4.80 -20.16
CA GLU A 85 -0.46 6.07 -20.88
C GLU A 85 0.60 6.37 -21.96
N GLN A 86 1.84 5.95 -21.72
CA GLN A 86 2.95 6.10 -22.67
C GLN A 86 2.90 5.06 -23.81
N GLY A 87 1.96 4.11 -23.78
CA GLY A 87 1.83 3.05 -24.77
C GLY A 87 2.90 1.94 -24.66
N ALA A 88 3.66 1.91 -23.56
CA ALA A 88 4.68 0.88 -23.33
C ALA A 88 4.07 -0.51 -23.05
N MET A 89 2.85 -0.53 -22.52
CA MET A 89 2.07 -1.75 -22.29
C MET A 89 0.56 -1.42 -22.25
N LYS A 90 -0.28 -2.45 -22.35
CA LYS A 90 -1.73 -2.35 -22.23
C LYS A 90 -2.21 -3.18 -21.04
N LEU A 91 -3.35 -2.79 -20.47
CA LEU A 91 -3.93 -3.50 -19.32
C LEU A 91 -4.30 -4.96 -19.63
N ASN A 92 -4.72 -5.25 -20.85
CA ASN A 92 -5.06 -6.61 -21.31
C ASN A 92 -3.89 -7.41 -21.89
N ASP A 93 -2.67 -6.86 -21.90
CA ASP A 93 -1.50 -7.61 -22.33
C ASP A 93 -1.22 -8.76 -21.36
N PRO A 94 -0.93 -9.97 -21.86
CA PRO A 94 -0.42 -11.06 -21.05
C PRO A 94 0.90 -10.67 -20.38
N ILE A 95 1.02 -10.92 -19.09
CA ILE A 95 2.26 -10.64 -18.36
C ILE A 95 3.45 -11.44 -18.91
N SER A 96 3.20 -12.58 -19.52
CA SER A 96 4.20 -13.43 -20.16
C SER A 96 4.91 -12.77 -21.35
N ASN A 97 4.41 -11.66 -21.89
CA ASN A 97 5.10 -10.86 -22.88
C ASN A 97 6.46 -10.34 -22.36
N TRP A 98 6.56 -10.09 -21.06
CA TRP A 98 7.78 -9.59 -20.40
C TRP A 98 8.34 -10.55 -19.36
N LEU A 99 7.50 -11.43 -18.83
CA LEU A 99 7.84 -12.43 -17.82
C LEU A 99 7.61 -13.84 -18.41
N PRO A 100 8.48 -14.30 -19.34
CA PRO A 100 8.30 -15.61 -20.00
C PRO A 100 8.33 -16.79 -19.01
N GLU A 101 8.92 -16.60 -17.82
CA GLU A 101 8.93 -17.57 -16.73
C GLU A 101 7.50 -17.91 -16.27
N LEU A 102 6.53 -17.01 -16.49
CA LEU A 102 5.12 -17.15 -16.09
C LEU A 102 4.19 -17.52 -17.26
N LYS A 103 4.74 -18.03 -18.38
CA LYS A 103 3.94 -18.37 -19.58
C LYS A 103 3.05 -19.58 -19.38
N ASP A 104 3.56 -20.62 -18.71
CA ASP A 104 2.92 -21.94 -18.62
C ASP A 104 2.26 -22.19 -17.26
N LEU A 105 1.78 -21.12 -16.59
CA LEU A 105 1.06 -21.21 -15.34
C LEU A 105 -0.12 -22.19 -15.44
N LYS A 106 -0.42 -22.89 -14.35
CA LYS A 106 -1.60 -23.72 -14.18
C LYS A 106 -2.50 -23.11 -13.12
N VAL A 107 -3.69 -23.64 -12.98
CA VAL A 107 -4.65 -23.29 -11.92
C VAL A 107 -4.96 -24.54 -11.12
N GLU A 108 -4.85 -24.47 -9.80
CA GLU A 108 -5.19 -25.55 -8.90
C GLU A 108 -6.71 -25.79 -8.91
N THR A 109 -7.10 -27.05 -9.08
CA THR A 109 -8.50 -27.49 -8.92
C THR A 109 -8.55 -28.78 -8.11
N ALA A 110 -9.74 -29.15 -7.62
CA ALA A 110 -9.94 -30.40 -6.89
C ALA A 110 -9.60 -31.65 -7.74
N ALA A 111 -9.71 -31.53 -9.07
CA ALA A 111 -9.41 -32.62 -10.01
C ALA A 111 -7.95 -32.63 -10.51
N GLY A 112 -7.11 -31.69 -10.04
CA GLY A 112 -5.73 -31.48 -10.48
C GLY A 112 -5.54 -30.12 -11.13
N ASP A 113 -4.31 -29.86 -11.57
CA ASP A 113 -3.95 -28.57 -12.15
C ASP A 113 -4.40 -28.49 -13.63
N VAL A 114 -5.08 -27.40 -13.96
CA VAL A 114 -5.61 -27.17 -15.31
C VAL A 114 -4.95 -25.94 -15.96
N VAL A 115 -5.03 -25.83 -17.28
CA VAL A 115 -4.60 -24.64 -18.01
C VAL A 115 -5.57 -23.50 -17.68
N PRO A 116 -5.08 -22.28 -17.43
CA PRO A 116 -5.95 -21.10 -17.24
C PRO A 116 -6.87 -20.89 -18.44
N THR A 117 -8.10 -20.41 -18.21
CA THR A 117 -9.04 -20.07 -19.30
C THR A 117 -8.56 -18.91 -20.15
N ARG A 118 -7.70 -18.06 -19.61
CA ARG A 118 -6.96 -17.02 -20.31
C ARG A 118 -5.63 -16.72 -19.59
N PRO A 119 -4.69 -16.07 -20.27
CA PRO A 119 -3.47 -15.60 -19.59
C PRO A 119 -3.76 -14.61 -18.45
N VAL A 120 -2.86 -14.53 -17.48
CA VAL A 120 -2.80 -13.45 -16.51
C VAL A 120 -2.42 -12.16 -17.24
N THR A 121 -3.13 -11.06 -16.95
CA THR A 121 -2.90 -9.76 -17.58
C THR A 121 -2.32 -8.74 -16.62
N VAL A 122 -1.80 -7.64 -17.15
CA VAL A 122 -1.33 -6.48 -16.36
C VAL A 122 -2.43 -5.98 -15.42
N GLN A 123 -3.70 -5.92 -15.91
CA GLN A 123 -4.84 -5.51 -15.07
C GLN A 123 -5.06 -6.45 -13.89
N ASP A 124 -4.88 -7.76 -14.08
CA ASP A 124 -5.04 -8.72 -12.99
C ASP A 124 -4.01 -8.52 -11.87
N LEU A 125 -2.78 -8.12 -12.22
CA LEU A 125 -1.77 -7.76 -11.21
C LEU A 125 -2.18 -6.51 -10.42
N LEU A 126 -2.66 -5.48 -11.11
CA LEU A 126 -3.05 -4.19 -10.50
C LEU A 126 -4.23 -4.31 -9.53
N ARG A 127 -5.14 -5.25 -9.76
CA ARG A 127 -6.37 -5.42 -8.98
C ARG A 127 -6.45 -6.71 -8.17
N HIS A 128 -5.33 -7.47 -8.03
CA HIS A 128 -5.27 -8.73 -7.26
C HIS A 128 -6.24 -9.83 -7.74
N THR A 129 -6.42 -9.97 -9.04
CA THR A 129 -7.24 -11.02 -9.65
C THR A 129 -6.44 -12.00 -10.51
N ALA A 130 -5.12 -12.00 -10.37
CA ALA A 130 -4.22 -12.86 -11.12
C ALA A 130 -4.29 -14.35 -10.72
N GLY A 131 -4.78 -14.64 -9.51
CA GLY A 131 -4.73 -15.98 -8.93
C GLY A 131 -3.45 -16.24 -8.13
N PHE A 132 -2.53 -15.28 -8.04
CA PHE A 132 -1.43 -15.30 -7.06
C PHE A 132 -1.99 -15.06 -5.65
N VAL A 133 -1.22 -15.44 -4.63
CA VAL A 133 -1.60 -15.33 -3.22
C VAL A 133 -0.46 -14.75 -2.37
N TYR A 134 -0.70 -14.52 -1.10
CA TYR A 134 0.33 -14.55 -0.06
C TYR A 134 0.31 -15.92 0.61
N GLY A 135 1.47 -16.56 0.77
CA GLY A 135 1.57 -17.89 1.35
C GLY A 135 0.96 -17.99 2.75
N GLY A 136 1.12 -16.94 3.56
CA GLY A 136 0.58 -16.89 4.92
C GLY A 136 -0.95 -16.76 5.03
N SER A 137 -1.66 -16.39 3.96
CA SER A 137 -3.12 -16.16 3.98
C SER A 137 -3.91 -17.01 3.00
N THR A 138 -3.26 -17.75 2.10
CA THR A 138 -3.96 -18.62 1.14
C THR A 138 -4.70 -19.77 1.85
N ARG A 139 -5.83 -20.14 1.27
CA ARG A 139 -6.63 -21.29 1.73
C ARG A 139 -6.12 -22.64 1.22
N SER A 140 -5.22 -22.65 0.22
CA SER A 140 -4.61 -23.87 -0.30
C SER A 140 -3.38 -24.26 0.53
N PRO A 141 -3.42 -25.39 1.29
CA PRO A 141 -2.25 -25.87 2.02
C PRO A 141 -1.09 -26.24 1.08
N ARG A 142 -1.38 -26.72 -0.11
CA ARG A 142 -0.39 -27.08 -1.14
C ARG A 142 0.34 -25.84 -1.63
N ILE A 143 -0.39 -24.81 -2.07
CA ILE A 143 0.20 -23.56 -2.55
C ILE A 143 1.00 -22.91 -1.42
N LYS A 144 0.46 -22.85 -0.19
CA LYS A 144 1.17 -22.33 0.98
C LYS A 144 2.53 -23.01 1.13
N LYS A 145 2.54 -24.35 1.14
CA LYS A 145 3.79 -25.12 1.29
C LYS A 145 4.76 -24.83 0.15
N MET A 146 4.31 -24.72 -1.10
CA MET A 146 5.17 -24.39 -2.25
C MET A 146 5.78 -22.98 -2.12
N TYR A 147 5.01 -21.98 -1.67
CA TYR A 147 5.53 -20.63 -1.41
C TYR A 147 6.63 -20.64 -0.34
N GLU A 148 6.45 -21.40 0.73
CA GLU A 148 7.43 -21.56 1.81
C GLU A 148 8.68 -22.29 1.30
N ASP A 149 8.54 -23.48 0.72
CA ASP A 149 9.65 -24.33 0.26
C ASP A 149 10.51 -23.62 -0.81
N LEU A 150 9.88 -22.85 -1.70
CA LEU A 150 10.54 -22.10 -2.77
C LEU A 150 10.90 -20.66 -2.38
N ASN A 151 10.61 -20.27 -1.13
CA ASN A 151 10.94 -18.97 -0.55
C ASN A 151 10.48 -17.77 -1.42
N ILE A 152 9.27 -17.87 -1.98
CA ILE A 152 8.72 -16.87 -2.92
C ILE A 152 8.71 -15.47 -2.33
N GLU A 153 8.35 -15.34 -1.05
CA GLU A 153 8.25 -14.06 -0.34
C GLU A 153 9.58 -13.61 0.31
N ALA A 154 10.67 -14.33 0.07
CA ALA A 154 12.01 -14.04 0.62
C ALA A 154 12.01 -13.84 2.15
N LEU A 155 11.31 -14.72 2.89
CA LEU A 155 11.17 -14.60 4.35
C LEU A 155 12.37 -15.13 5.10
N GLU A 156 12.97 -16.24 4.63
CA GLU A 156 14.04 -16.93 5.36
C GLU A 156 15.43 -16.62 4.80
N LYS A 157 15.57 -16.43 3.51
CA LYS A 157 16.83 -16.16 2.82
C LYS A 157 16.63 -15.25 1.63
N ASP A 158 17.72 -14.74 1.09
CA ASP A 158 17.70 -13.95 -0.13
C ASP A 158 17.31 -14.81 -1.34
N ILE A 159 16.62 -14.19 -2.28
CA ILE A 159 16.25 -14.79 -3.56
C ILE A 159 16.33 -13.71 -4.65
N THR A 160 16.93 -14.04 -5.79
CA THR A 160 16.99 -13.13 -6.93
C THR A 160 15.63 -12.99 -7.61
N ALA A 161 15.42 -11.91 -8.35
CA ALA A 161 14.21 -11.73 -9.15
C ALA A 161 14.00 -12.87 -10.16
N GLY A 162 15.07 -13.33 -10.81
CA GLY A 162 15.02 -14.43 -11.77
C GLY A 162 14.63 -15.76 -11.13
N ASP A 163 15.23 -16.08 -9.98
CA ASP A 163 14.88 -17.30 -9.25
C ASP A 163 13.46 -17.25 -8.70
N MET A 164 13.04 -16.10 -8.17
CA MET A 164 11.66 -15.91 -7.70
C MET A 164 10.65 -16.14 -8.83
N LEU A 165 10.84 -15.54 -10.00
CA LEU A 165 9.95 -15.73 -11.14
C LEU A 165 9.96 -17.17 -11.67
N LYS A 166 11.14 -17.78 -11.77
CA LYS A 166 11.27 -19.18 -12.16
C LYS A 166 10.53 -20.11 -11.22
N ASN A 167 10.73 -19.93 -9.92
CA ASN A 167 10.06 -20.70 -8.89
C ASN A 167 8.55 -20.48 -8.92
N LEU A 168 8.10 -19.23 -9.00
CA LEU A 168 6.69 -18.86 -9.08
C LEU A 168 5.99 -19.50 -10.30
N GLY A 169 6.69 -19.61 -11.43
CA GLY A 169 6.19 -20.25 -12.63
C GLY A 169 5.88 -21.76 -12.48
N THR A 170 6.40 -22.40 -11.44
CA THR A 170 6.11 -23.82 -11.11
C THR A 170 4.92 -24.00 -10.17
N ILE A 171 4.44 -22.92 -9.56
CA ILE A 171 3.34 -22.95 -8.59
C ILE A 171 2.01 -22.68 -9.31
N PRO A 172 0.96 -23.47 -9.10
CA PRO A 172 -0.32 -23.18 -9.69
C PRO A 172 -0.94 -21.90 -9.08
N LEU A 173 -1.74 -21.21 -9.87
CA LEU A 173 -2.62 -20.16 -9.40
C LEU A 173 -3.72 -20.75 -8.52
N ALA A 174 -4.13 -20.00 -7.50
CA ALA A 174 -5.24 -20.43 -6.61
C ALA A 174 -6.61 -20.27 -7.28
N HIS A 175 -6.72 -19.38 -8.28
CA HIS A 175 -7.97 -19.05 -8.97
C HIS A 175 -7.72 -18.82 -10.45
N GLN A 176 -8.77 -18.99 -11.26
CA GLN A 176 -8.75 -18.57 -12.65
C GLN A 176 -8.53 -17.04 -12.74
N PRO A 177 -7.62 -16.57 -13.61
CA PRO A 177 -7.37 -15.15 -13.77
C PRO A 177 -8.63 -14.35 -14.06
N GLY A 178 -8.85 -13.26 -13.32
CA GLY A 178 -9.98 -12.36 -13.48
C GLY A 178 -11.30 -12.82 -12.88
N THR A 179 -11.32 -13.89 -12.08
CA THR A 179 -12.56 -14.43 -11.51
C THR A 179 -12.71 -14.21 -10.01
N PHE A 180 -11.61 -14.02 -9.32
CA PHE A 180 -11.60 -13.97 -7.85
C PHE A 180 -10.58 -12.96 -7.36
N TRP A 181 -10.99 -12.10 -6.44
CA TRP A 181 -10.10 -11.18 -5.75
C TRP A 181 -9.47 -11.88 -4.54
N GLU A 182 -8.15 -12.00 -4.55
CA GLU A 182 -7.37 -12.44 -3.40
C GLU A 182 -6.13 -11.58 -3.25
N TYR A 183 -5.96 -10.99 -2.07
CA TYR A 183 -4.79 -10.18 -1.77
C TYR A 183 -3.51 -11.00 -1.88
N SER A 184 -2.51 -10.48 -2.58
CA SER A 184 -1.43 -11.32 -3.09
C SER A 184 -0.13 -10.57 -3.35
N ILE A 185 0.90 -11.32 -3.76
CA ILE A 185 2.17 -10.79 -4.29
C ILE A 185 2.03 -10.19 -5.70
N SER A 186 0.83 -10.01 -6.23
CA SER A 186 0.64 -9.50 -7.59
C SER A 186 1.40 -8.22 -7.90
N VAL A 187 1.51 -7.30 -6.93
CA VAL A 187 2.24 -6.04 -7.15
C VAL A 187 3.76 -6.22 -7.01
N ASP A 188 4.24 -7.26 -6.33
CA ASP A 188 5.65 -7.65 -6.42
C ASP A 188 5.97 -8.11 -7.83
N VAL A 189 5.13 -8.96 -8.43
CA VAL A 189 5.25 -9.39 -9.83
C VAL A 189 5.13 -8.21 -10.78
N LEU A 190 4.21 -7.27 -10.52
CA LEU A 190 4.08 -6.03 -11.28
C LEU A 190 5.37 -5.21 -11.24
N GLY A 191 6.01 -5.07 -10.08
CA GLY A 191 7.32 -4.40 -9.97
C GLY A 191 8.37 -5.01 -10.88
N LEU A 192 8.49 -6.35 -10.88
CA LEU A 192 9.41 -7.07 -11.76
C LEU A 192 9.03 -6.92 -13.24
N LEU A 193 7.75 -6.84 -13.56
CA LEU A 193 7.27 -6.55 -14.90
C LEU A 193 7.71 -5.15 -15.34
N LEU A 194 7.59 -4.13 -14.48
CA LEU A 194 8.06 -2.78 -14.78
C LEU A 194 9.57 -2.74 -15.06
N GLU A 195 10.37 -3.51 -14.31
CA GLU A 195 11.81 -3.63 -14.58
C GLU A 195 12.07 -4.16 -16.00
N ARG A 196 11.32 -5.17 -16.44
CA ARG A 196 11.48 -5.76 -17.79
C ARG A 196 10.99 -4.81 -18.88
N VAL A 197 9.87 -4.10 -18.68
CA VAL A 197 9.34 -3.10 -19.63
C VAL A 197 10.32 -1.95 -19.81
N THR A 198 10.86 -1.43 -18.71
CA THR A 198 11.72 -0.23 -18.73
C THR A 198 13.21 -0.56 -18.92
N LYS A 199 13.62 -1.81 -18.70
CA LYS A 199 15.02 -2.25 -18.61
C LYS A 199 15.82 -1.53 -17.54
N LYS A 200 15.16 -1.11 -16.46
CA LYS A 200 15.74 -0.44 -15.29
C LYS A 200 15.30 -1.17 -14.02
N ASN A 201 16.10 -1.11 -12.96
CA ASN A 201 15.69 -1.60 -11.65
C ASN A 201 14.50 -0.80 -11.12
N LEU A 202 13.65 -1.41 -10.30
CA LEU A 202 12.42 -0.80 -9.81
C LEU A 202 12.65 0.48 -9.00
N ASP A 203 13.76 0.55 -8.23
CA ASP A 203 14.15 1.77 -7.52
C ASP A 203 14.40 2.94 -8.47
N VAL A 204 15.08 2.69 -9.59
CA VAL A 204 15.34 3.71 -10.63
C VAL A 204 14.02 4.12 -11.30
N VAL A 205 13.16 3.15 -11.63
CA VAL A 205 11.85 3.42 -12.24
C VAL A 205 11.02 4.36 -11.36
N LEU A 206 10.83 4.00 -10.09
CA LEU A 206 10.01 4.80 -9.17
C LEU A 206 10.67 6.15 -8.87
N ARG A 207 11.97 6.18 -8.70
CA ARG A 207 12.73 7.40 -8.43
C ARG A 207 12.57 8.42 -9.57
N GLU A 208 12.80 8.00 -10.82
CA GLU A 208 12.74 8.90 -11.97
C GLU A 208 11.30 9.32 -12.32
N MET A 209 10.33 8.41 -12.20
CA MET A 209 8.95 8.67 -12.62
C MET A 209 8.13 9.43 -11.58
N LEU A 210 8.35 9.17 -10.30
CA LEU A 210 7.49 9.68 -9.22
C LEU A 210 8.25 10.33 -8.06
N ILE A 211 9.22 9.64 -7.46
CA ILE A 211 9.80 10.05 -6.16
C ILE A 211 10.53 11.38 -6.28
N GLU A 212 11.48 11.51 -7.20
CA GLU A 212 12.21 12.76 -7.43
C GLU A 212 11.31 13.87 -7.97
N PRO A 213 10.47 13.64 -9.01
CA PRO A 213 9.60 14.67 -9.54
C PRO A 213 8.57 15.21 -8.55
N LEU A 214 8.07 14.36 -7.63
CA LEU A 214 7.16 14.77 -6.55
C LEU A 214 7.89 15.40 -5.36
N GLY A 215 9.23 15.38 -5.34
CA GLY A 215 10.03 15.87 -4.23
C GLY A 215 9.89 15.04 -2.94
N MET A 216 9.71 13.73 -3.07
CA MET A 216 9.59 12.76 -1.97
C MET A 216 10.99 12.36 -1.47
N LYS A 217 11.65 13.25 -0.75
CA LYS A 217 13.09 13.18 -0.43
C LYS A 217 13.49 12.06 0.52
N ASP A 218 12.54 11.55 1.29
CA ASP A 218 12.75 10.51 2.31
C ASP A 218 12.07 9.18 1.94
N THR A 219 11.52 9.09 0.72
CA THR A 219 10.93 7.85 0.23
C THR A 219 12.01 6.99 -0.45
N THR A 220 12.25 5.81 0.08
CA THR A 220 13.39 4.96 -0.31
C THR A 220 13.14 3.48 0.00
N TRP A 221 14.01 2.61 -0.53
CA TRP A 221 13.98 1.17 -0.24
C TRP A 221 14.76 0.79 1.03
N TRP A 222 15.69 1.63 1.47
CA TRP A 222 16.50 1.43 2.68
C TRP A 222 16.90 2.77 3.28
N VAL A 223 17.12 2.78 4.57
CA VAL A 223 17.52 3.98 5.30
C VAL A 223 19.04 4.00 5.49
N GLY A 224 19.69 5.03 4.95
CA GLY A 224 21.11 5.27 5.17
C GLY A 224 21.42 5.62 6.63
N ALA A 225 22.70 5.47 7.01
CA ALA A 225 23.16 5.72 8.37
C ALA A 225 22.82 7.12 8.89
N ASP A 226 22.85 8.12 8.02
CA ASP A 226 22.55 9.52 8.29
C ASP A 226 21.09 9.78 8.70
N LYS A 227 20.17 8.94 8.22
CA LYS A 227 18.71 9.07 8.48
C LYS A 227 18.18 8.04 9.49
N ARG A 228 19.01 7.11 9.93
CA ARG A 228 18.57 5.99 10.78
C ARG A 228 18.03 6.45 12.14
N THR A 229 18.46 7.59 12.64
CA THR A 229 17.95 8.20 13.89
C THR A 229 16.49 8.64 13.78
N ARG A 230 15.95 8.79 12.56
CA ARG A 230 14.56 9.16 12.30
C ARG A 230 13.65 7.94 12.06
N LEU A 231 14.21 6.73 12.01
CA LEU A 231 13.45 5.50 11.77
C LEU A 231 12.59 5.16 12.98
N ALA A 232 11.28 5.03 12.74
CA ALA A 232 10.32 4.60 13.76
C ALA A 232 10.39 3.08 13.99
N GLU A 233 10.23 2.67 15.23
CA GLU A 233 10.28 1.28 15.67
C GLU A 233 8.92 0.79 16.18
N THR A 234 8.78 -0.53 16.28
CA THR A 234 7.64 -1.23 16.87
C THR A 234 7.92 -1.51 18.34
N LEU A 235 6.89 -1.58 19.18
CA LEU A 235 7.01 -2.04 20.56
C LEU A 235 7.61 -3.46 20.61
N ASP A 236 8.50 -3.71 21.60
CA ASP A 236 9.07 -5.03 21.81
C ASP A 236 8.00 -6.07 22.17
N SER A 237 6.91 -5.63 22.79
CA SER A 237 5.77 -6.45 23.16
C SER A 237 4.82 -6.77 21.99
N ASP A 238 4.99 -6.18 20.81
CA ASP A 238 4.13 -6.48 19.65
C ASP A 238 4.38 -7.90 19.15
N ALA A 239 3.35 -8.76 19.24
CA ALA A 239 3.45 -10.18 18.93
C ALA A 239 3.84 -10.46 17.46
N GLN A 240 3.61 -9.52 16.54
CA GLN A 240 3.96 -9.68 15.12
C GLN A 240 5.36 -9.15 14.78
N LYS A 241 6.05 -8.47 15.71
CA LYS A 241 7.33 -7.81 15.46
C LYS A 241 8.36 -8.74 14.80
N THR A 242 8.59 -9.91 15.37
CA THR A 242 9.64 -10.85 14.89
C THR A 242 9.36 -11.33 13.47
N GLY A 243 8.13 -11.72 13.16
CA GLY A 243 7.74 -12.14 11.80
C GLY A 243 7.86 -11.01 10.80
N MET A 244 7.45 -9.80 11.19
CA MET A 244 7.58 -8.61 10.35
C MET A 244 9.04 -8.27 10.04
N LEU A 245 9.95 -8.35 11.02
CA LEU A 245 11.37 -8.10 10.79
C LEU A 245 11.97 -9.13 9.82
N LYS A 246 11.61 -10.40 9.93
CA LYS A 246 12.03 -11.43 8.96
C LYS A 246 11.56 -11.11 7.54
N SER A 247 10.30 -10.73 7.39
CA SER A 247 9.69 -10.42 6.08
C SER A 247 10.29 -9.19 5.40
N TYR A 248 10.91 -8.31 6.15
CA TYR A 248 11.37 -6.99 5.69
C TYR A 248 12.83 -6.70 6.05
N ARG A 249 13.70 -7.72 6.07
CA ARG A 249 15.14 -7.60 6.39
C ARG A 249 15.86 -6.51 5.60
N HIS A 250 15.47 -6.31 4.34
CA HIS A 250 16.10 -5.33 3.46
C HIS A 250 15.94 -3.87 3.91
N PHE A 251 14.95 -3.55 4.77
CA PHE A 251 14.81 -2.20 5.30
C PHE A 251 15.98 -1.78 6.18
N ASP A 252 16.55 -2.73 6.90
CA ASP A 252 17.58 -2.49 7.90
C ASP A 252 18.99 -2.82 7.38
N ASP A 253 19.09 -3.59 6.30
CA ASP A 253 20.36 -4.03 5.72
C ASP A 253 20.37 -3.90 4.19
N PRO A 254 21.07 -2.89 3.65
CA PRO A 254 21.21 -2.71 2.21
C PRO A 254 22.03 -3.83 1.53
N ALA A 255 22.73 -4.69 2.30
CA ALA A 255 23.46 -5.83 1.76
C ALA A 255 22.57 -7.04 1.45
N VAL A 256 21.33 -7.06 1.95
CA VAL A 256 20.35 -8.11 1.61
C VAL A 256 20.11 -8.11 0.10
N ARG A 257 20.35 -9.27 -0.53
CA ARG A 257 20.25 -9.46 -1.98
C ARG A 257 18.94 -10.19 -2.31
N THR A 258 17.85 -9.46 -2.25
CA THR A 258 16.54 -9.96 -2.68
C THR A 258 15.98 -9.07 -3.80
N TYR A 259 14.93 -9.55 -4.48
CA TYR A 259 14.20 -8.69 -5.41
C TYR A 259 13.55 -7.51 -4.68
N LEU A 260 13.40 -6.38 -5.36
CA LEU A 260 12.70 -5.23 -4.81
C LEU A 260 11.20 -5.52 -4.74
N LYS A 261 10.66 -5.56 -3.53
CA LYS A 261 9.25 -5.92 -3.29
C LYS A 261 8.32 -4.76 -3.66
N GLY A 262 7.87 -4.73 -4.91
CA GLY A 262 6.91 -3.73 -5.40
C GLY A 262 5.62 -3.67 -4.58
N GLY A 263 5.28 -4.76 -3.90
CA GLY A 263 4.13 -4.84 -2.99
C GLY A 263 4.37 -4.30 -1.58
N ALA A 264 5.63 -4.02 -1.16
CA ALA A 264 5.86 -3.76 0.27
C ALA A 264 7.21 -3.10 0.63
N GLY A 265 8.04 -2.72 -0.33
CA GLY A 265 9.46 -2.46 -0.10
C GLY A 265 9.86 -1.03 0.29
N LEU A 266 8.97 -0.06 0.29
CA LEU A 266 9.31 1.35 0.53
C LEU A 266 9.21 1.75 2.00
N LEU A 267 10.12 2.67 2.38
CA LEU A 267 10.03 3.48 3.58
C LEU A 267 9.74 4.93 3.16
N GLY A 268 9.18 5.72 4.08
CA GLY A 268 8.92 7.14 3.79
C GLY A 268 8.31 7.88 4.98
N THR A 269 8.07 9.17 4.78
CA THR A 269 7.44 10.07 5.74
C THR A 269 6.00 10.37 5.37
N ALA A 270 5.20 10.84 6.32
CA ALA A 270 3.83 11.28 6.06
C ALA A 270 3.79 12.45 5.06
N GLU A 271 4.72 13.38 5.14
CA GLU A 271 4.79 14.55 4.24
C GLU A 271 5.10 14.13 2.79
N ASP A 272 6.04 13.22 2.58
CA ASP A 272 6.32 12.70 1.24
C ASP A 272 5.11 11.98 0.64
N TYR A 273 4.47 11.14 1.46
CA TYR A 273 3.30 10.39 1.00
C TYR A 273 2.10 11.32 0.69
N LEU A 274 1.97 12.45 1.42
CA LEU A 274 0.96 13.47 1.12
C LEU A 274 1.13 14.04 -0.30
N LYS A 275 2.35 14.32 -0.75
CA LYS A 275 2.61 14.82 -2.11
C LYS A 275 2.09 13.85 -3.17
N PHE A 276 2.35 12.56 -2.97
CA PHE A 276 1.82 11.50 -3.83
C PHE A 276 0.28 11.45 -3.80
N LEU A 277 -0.33 11.48 -2.62
CA LEU A 277 -1.79 11.45 -2.50
C LEU A 277 -2.47 12.70 -3.04
N GLN A 278 -1.87 13.87 -2.88
CA GLN A 278 -2.38 15.11 -3.48
C GLN A 278 -2.32 15.05 -5.01
N MET A 279 -1.26 14.49 -5.60
CA MET A 279 -1.19 14.23 -7.02
C MET A 279 -2.38 13.37 -7.48
N VAL A 280 -2.68 12.29 -6.78
CA VAL A 280 -3.83 11.42 -7.08
C VAL A 280 -5.15 12.17 -6.87
N ALA A 281 -5.34 12.84 -5.73
CA ALA A 281 -6.55 13.60 -5.39
C ALA A 281 -6.85 14.73 -6.39
N ASN A 282 -5.80 15.34 -6.95
CA ASN A 282 -5.91 16.39 -7.97
C ASN A 282 -6.07 15.85 -9.40
N GLY A 283 -6.43 14.58 -9.55
CA GLY A 283 -6.64 13.98 -10.88
C GLY A 283 -5.35 13.85 -11.70
N GLY A 284 -4.25 13.53 -11.05
CA GLY A 284 -2.97 13.24 -11.70
C GLY A 284 -2.03 14.45 -11.85
N GLU A 285 -2.27 15.55 -11.13
CA GLU A 285 -1.45 16.76 -11.20
C GLU A 285 -0.94 17.17 -9.82
N TYR A 286 0.33 17.58 -9.75
CA TYR A 286 0.93 18.15 -8.54
C TYR A 286 1.98 19.21 -8.90
N ALA A 287 1.94 20.36 -8.20
CA ALA A 287 2.88 21.47 -8.37
C ALA A 287 3.08 21.91 -9.84
N GLY A 288 1.98 21.94 -10.61
CA GLY A 288 2.00 22.37 -12.03
C GLY A 288 2.49 21.29 -13.01
N ARG A 289 2.81 20.08 -12.53
CA ARG A 289 3.21 18.95 -13.38
C ARG A 289 2.11 17.89 -13.41
N ARG A 290 1.78 17.43 -14.62
CA ARG A 290 0.88 16.30 -14.84
C ARG A 290 1.66 15.00 -14.92
N TYR A 291 1.23 14.03 -14.13
CA TYR A 291 1.80 12.67 -14.05
C TYR A 291 0.91 11.66 -14.76
N LEU A 292 -0.39 11.79 -14.59
CA LEU A 292 -1.41 10.99 -15.25
C LEU A 292 -2.56 11.88 -15.73
N SER A 293 -3.30 11.45 -16.72
CA SER A 293 -4.52 12.12 -17.12
C SER A 293 -5.58 11.99 -16.03
N LYS A 294 -6.50 12.97 -15.98
CA LYS A 294 -7.64 12.91 -15.07
C LYS A 294 -8.46 11.63 -15.31
N LYS A 295 -8.62 11.22 -16.57
CA LYS A 295 -9.39 10.01 -16.92
C LYS A 295 -8.72 8.73 -16.46
N THR A 296 -7.40 8.64 -16.50
CA THR A 296 -6.66 7.50 -15.96
C THR A 296 -6.81 7.41 -14.44
N ILE A 297 -6.72 8.52 -13.73
CA ILE A 297 -6.97 8.55 -12.28
C ILE A 297 -8.41 8.11 -11.96
N GLU A 298 -9.43 8.69 -12.60
CA GLU A 298 -10.83 8.30 -12.42
C GLU A 298 -11.02 6.79 -12.67
N PHE A 299 -10.38 6.26 -13.70
CA PHE A 299 -10.42 4.84 -14.02
C PHE A 299 -9.73 3.98 -12.96
N MET A 300 -8.53 4.36 -12.51
CA MET A 300 -7.81 3.65 -11.42
C MET A 300 -8.62 3.58 -10.13
N LEU A 301 -9.33 4.66 -9.80
CA LEU A 301 -10.11 4.80 -8.56
C LEU A 301 -11.54 4.27 -8.69
N SER A 302 -11.91 3.66 -9.80
CA SER A 302 -13.17 2.95 -9.98
C SER A 302 -13.10 1.53 -9.41
N ASP A 303 -14.25 0.96 -9.04
CA ASP A 303 -14.31 -0.45 -8.64
C ASP A 303 -14.19 -1.38 -9.86
N HIS A 304 -13.15 -2.21 -9.88
CA HIS A 304 -12.83 -3.12 -10.99
C HIS A 304 -13.18 -4.58 -10.70
N ILE A 305 -13.82 -4.86 -9.57
CA ILE A 305 -14.13 -6.24 -9.16
C ILE A 305 -15.63 -6.53 -8.90
N PRO A 306 -16.59 -5.74 -9.44
CA PRO A 306 -18.00 -6.04 -9.21
C PRO A 306 -18.36 -7.44 -9.73
N GLY A 307 -19.07 -8.22 -8.91
CA GLY A 307 -19.52 -9.55 -9.27
C GLY A 307 -18.43 -10.64 -9.30
N MET A 308 -17.18 -10.32 -8.98
CA MET A 308 -16.12 -11.31 -8.81
C MET A 308 -16.24 -12.01 -7.45
N GLY A 309 -15.71 -13.23 -7.36
CA GLY A 309 -15.53 -13.90 -6.07
C GLY A 309 -14.48 -13.20 -5.18
N GLY A 310 -14.43 -13.60 -3.91
CA GLY A 310 -13.51 -13.01 -2.93
C GLY A 310 -14.06 -11.74 -2.28
N THR A 311 -13.27 -11.16 -1.38
CA THR A 311 -13.64 -9.95 -0.65
C THR A 311 -12.42 -9.21 -0.14
N THR A 312 -12.47 -7.89 -0.17
CA THR A 312 -11.46 -7.01 0.41
C THR A 312 -11.60 -6.87 1.93
N ALA A 313 -12.72 -7.34 2.51
CA ALA A 313 -13.16 -7.03 3.87
C ALA A 313 -12.12 -7.34 4.97
N ALA A 314 -11.30 -8.36 4.80
CA ALA A 314 -10.22 -8.67 5.74
C ALA A 314 -9.16 -7.54 5.84
N SER A 315 -8.98 -6.77 4.77
CA SER A 315 -8.01 -5.68 4.70
C SER A 315 -8.64 -4.30 4.94
N THR A 316 -9.87 -4.09 4.49
CA THR A 316 -10.52 -2.77 4.44
C THR A 316 -11.67 -2.61 5.42
N GLY A 317 -12.25 -3.70 5.92
CA GLY A 317 -13.61 -3.75 6.43
C GLY A 317 -14.63 -3.89 5.29
N PRO A 318 -15.93 -3.99 5.62
CA PRO A 318 -16.98 -4.19 4.62
C PRO A 318 -17.23 -2.94 3.77
N GLY A 319 -17.88 -3.13 2.61
CA GLY A 319 -18.33 -2.06 1.73
C GLY A 319 -17.29 -1.53 0.74
N TYR A 320 -16.12 -2.18 0.64
CA TYR A 320 -15.08 -1.83 -0.32
C TYR A 320 -14.96 -2.86 -1.44
N GLY A 321 -14.83 -2.36 -2.66
CA GLY A 321 -14.28 -3.06 -3.81
C GLY A 321 -12.80 -2.75 -4.00
N PHE A 322 -12.28 -2.94 -5.21
CA PHE A 322 -10.88 -2.67 -5.52
C PHE A 322 -10.70 -2.10 -6.92
N GLY A 323 -9.93 -1.04 -7.00
CA GLY A 323 -9.52 -0.41 -8.24
C GLY A 323 -8.16 -0.92 -8.74
N LEU A 324 -7.38 -0.04 -9.37
CA LEU A 324 -6.02 -0.36 -9.81
C LEU A 324 -5.01 0.18 -8.80
N GLY A 325 -4.72 -0.64 -7.79
CA GLY A 325 -3.78 -0.30 -6.70
C GLY A 325 -4.40 0.31 -5.45
N PHE A 326 -5.71 0.53 -5.41
CA PHE A 326 -6.46 1.14 -4.31
C PHE A 326 -7.72 0.33 -3.99
N ALA A 327 -8.07 0.20 -2.71
CA ALA A 327 -9.44 -0.19 -2.36
C ALA A 327 -10.36 1.00 -2.54
N VAL A 328 -11.58 0.75 -2.99
CA VAL A 328 -12.58 1.77 -3.33
C VAL A 328 -13.86 1.52 -2.54
N ARG A 329 -14.36 2.50 -1.79
CA ARG A 329 -15.65 2.38 -1.12
C ARG A 329 -16.76 2.28 -2.17
N ALA A 330 -17.32 1.10 -2.33
CA ALA A 330 -18.37 0.80 -3.30
C ALA A 330 -19.77 1.05 -2.76
N GLN A 331 -19.95 0.99 -1.42
CA GLN A 331 -21.27 1.04 -0.77
C GLN A 331 -21.24 1.95 0.46
N ASP A 332 -22.28 2.79 0.59
CA ASP A 332 -22.51 3.58 1.80
C ASP A 332 -23.14 2.73 2.91
N GLY A 333 -22.88 3.07 4.16
CA GLY A 333 -23.49 2.44 5.34
C GLY A 333 -22.94 1.07 5.73
N PHE A 334 -22.01 0.47 4.97
CA PHE A 334 -21.42 -0.83 5.30
C PHE A 334 -20.08 -0.69 6.06
N ALA A 335 -19.27 0.30 5.74
CA ALA A 335 -17.96 0.48 6.37
C ALA A 335 -18.10 0.85 7.86
N TRP A 336 -17.12 0.45 8.65
CA TRP A 336 -17.08 0.74 10.09
C TRP A 336 -16.68 2.18 10.44
N THR A 337 -16.36 2.99 9.44
CA THR A 337 -15.98 4.40 9.58
C THR A 337 -16.79 5.29 8.67
N ALA A 338 -16.96 6.54 9.04
CA ALA A 338 -17.49 7.56 8.15
C ALA A 338 -16.62 7.69 6.88
N GLY A 339 -17.16 8.31 5.85
CA GLY A 339 -16.54 8.53 4.56
C GLY A 339 -17.60 8.55 3.47
N SER A 340 -17.21 8.77 2.24
CA SER A 340 -18.10 8.87 1.08
C SER A 340 -17.93 7.67 0.13
N LYS A 341 -19.01 7.26 -0.52
CA LYS A 341 -18.87 6.35 -1.67
C LYS A 341 -17.90 6.94 -2.68
N GLY A 342 -16.92 6.13 -3.10
CA GLY A 342 -15.81 6.56 -3.94
C GLY A 342 -14.58 7.00 -3.17
N ASP A 343 -14.59 7.02 -1.81
CA ASP A 343 -13.33 7.16 -1.08
C ASP A 343 -12.42 5.99 -1.39
N VAL A 344 -11.13 6.24 -1.45
CA VAL A 344 -10.13 5.21 -1.70
C VAL A 344 -9.13 5.15 -0.57
N MET A 345 -8.64 3.96 -0.31
CA MET A 345 -7.69 3.74 0.77
C MET A 345 -6.71 2.60 0.47
N TRP A 346 -5.64 2.56 1.22
CA TRP A 346 -4.87 1.36 1.48
C TRP A 346 -4.10 1.51 2.79
N ALA A 347 -3.42 0.44 3.20
CA ALA A 347 -2.71 0.41 4.46
C ALA A 347 -1.50 -0.52 4.40
N GLY A 348 -0.53 -0.28 5.28
CA GLY A 348 0.65 -1.10 5.46
C GLY A 348 0.57 -2.03 6.65
N ALA A 349 1.14 -3.22 6.51
CA ALA A 349 1.17 -4.23 7.57
C ALA A 349 1.91 -3.76 8.84
N TRP A 350 2.81 -2.79 8.72
CA TRP A 350 3.51 -2.19 9.85
C TRP A 350 2.67 -1.21 10.68
N GLY A 351 1.49 -0.79 10.20
CA GLY A 351 0.61 0.13 10.93
C GLY A 351 0.42 1.49 10.25
N THR A 352 0.89 1.64 9.03
CA THR A 352 0.67 2.84 8.22
C THR A 352 -0.66 2.75 7.46
N SER A 353 -1.30 3.89 7.19
CA SER A 353 -2.54 3.94 6.41
C SER A 353 -2.79 5.32 5.80
N PHE A 354 -3.59 5.33 4.75
CA PHE A 354 -4.10 6.55 4.13
C PHE A 354 -5.50 6.35 3.58
N TRP A 355 -6.19 7.47 3.34
CA TRP A 355 -7.37 7.52 2.48
C TRP A 355 -7.43 8.84 1.74
N ILE A 356 -8.11 8.84 0.61
CA ILE A 356 -8.55 10.03 -0.13
C ILE A 356 -10.07 9.96 -0.23
N ASP A 357 -10.75 11.02 0.15
CA ASP A 357 -12.18 11.19 -0.08
C ASP A 357 -12.37 12.31 -1.12
N PRO A 358 -12.60 11.98 -2.40
CA PRO A 358 -12.74 12.99 -3.45
C PRO A 358 -13.96 13.89 -3.27
N LYS A 359 -15.02 13.38 -2.63
CA LYS A 359 -16.25 14.15 -2.39
C LYS A 359 -16.02 15.25 -1.36
N GLU A 360 -15.20 14.96 -0.35
CA GLU A 360 -14.85 15.91 0.71
C GLU A 360 -13.55 16.69 0.43
N ASN A 361 -12.89 16.42 -0.71
CA ASN A 361 -11.54 16.92 -1.00
C ASN A 361 -10.57 16.69 0.18
N LEU A 362 -10.66 15.52 0.81
CA LEU A 362 -9.98 15.17 2.05
C LEU A 362 -8.95 14.08 1.83
N VAL A 363 -7.77 14.28 2.40
CA VAL A 363 -6.69 13.29 2.48
C VAL A 363 -6.33 13.09 3.94
N GLY A 364 -6.29 11.84 4.40
CA GLY A 364 -5.81 11.50 5.72
C GLY A 364 -4.68 10.48 5.65
N ILE A 365 -3.68 10.67 6.48
CA ILE A 365 -2.50 9.78 6.60
C ILE A 365 -2.22 9.54 8.07
N MET A 366 -2.05 8.27 8.42
CA MET A 366 -1.55 7.87 9.71
C MET A 366 -0.36 6.95 9.56
N MET A 367 0.77 7.34 10.14
CA MET A 367 1.98 6.56 10.16
C MET A 367 2.27 6.10 11.59
N SER A 368 2.30 4.80 11.82
CA SER A 368 2.74 4.17 13.06
C SER A 368 3.45 2.86 12.76
N GLN A 369 4.09 2.28 13.74
CA GLN A 369 4.69 0.93 13.66
C GLN A 369 4.04 0.06 14.74
N ALA A 370 2.84 -0.45 14.42
CA ALA A 370 2.00 -1.23 15.32
C ALA A 370 1.31 -2.38 14.56
N PRO A 371 2.07 -3.41 14.12
CA PRO A 371 1.52 -4.49 13.29
C PRO A 371 0.28 -5.14 13.89
N SER A 372 0.28 -5.43 15.19
CA SER A 372 -0.83 -6.08 15.88
C SER A 372 -2.07 -5.20 16.03
N ASN A 373 -1.89 -3.87 16.08
CA ASN A 373 -2.96 -2.90 16.35
C ASN A 373 -3.34 -2.05 15.12
N ARG A 374 -2.80 -2.36 13.94
CA ARG A 374 -2.92 -1.52 12.73
C ARG A 374 -4.35 -1.21 12.31
N VAL A 375 -5.29 -2.15 12.47
CA VAL A 375 -6.69 -1.95 12.05
C VAL A 375 -7.40 -0.99 12.97
N GLN A 376 -7.29 -1.20 14.29
CA GLN A 376 -7.94 -0.35 15.30
C GLN A 376 -7.42 1.09 15.25
N THR A 377 -6.12 1.25 15.09
CA THR A 377 -5.45 2.55 15.07
C THR A 377 -5.92 3.42 13.90
N ARG A 378 -5.96 2.85 12.68
CA ARG A 378 -6.44 3.57 11.50
C ARG A 378 -7.92 3.93 11.57
N MET A 379 -8.76 3.04 12.13
CA MET A 379 -10.19 3.30 12.30
C MET A 379 -10.43 4.42 13.30
N LEU A 380 -9.73 4.41 14.42
CA LEU A 380 -9.80 5.46 15.44
C LEU A 380 -9.44 6.81 14.83
N PHE A 381 -8.32 6.90 14.14
CA PHE A 381 -7.88 8.13 13.49
C PHE A 381 -8.90 8.62 12.44
N LYS A 382 -9.37 7.75 11.56
CA LYS A 382 -10.35 8.11 10.53
C LYS A 382 -11.64 8.65 11.13
N ASN A 383 -12.14 8.04 12.20
CA ASN A 383 -13.33 8.52 12.92
C ASN A 383 -13.15 9.92 13.54
N LEU A 384 -11.99 10.17 14.14
CA LEU A 384 -11.68 11.50 14.72
C LEU A 384 -11.63 12.59 13.63
N VAL A 385 -11.06 12.28 12.47
CA VAL A 385 -10.98 13.22 11.35
C VAL A 385 -12.36 13.53 10.79
N TYR A 386 -13.19 12.52 10.49
CA TYR A 386 -14.55 12.77 9.99
C TYR A 386 -15.44 13.45 11.00
N ALA A 387 -15.24 13.24 12.31
CA ALA A 387 -15.95 13.98 13.33
C ALA A 387 -15.65 15.50 13.30
N ALA A 388 -14.54 15.90 12.67
CA ALA A 388 -14.16 17.30 12.53
C ALA A 388 -14.66 17.95 11.24
N VAL A 389 -15.14 17.18 10.25
CA VAL A 389 -15.75 17.71 9.03
C VAL A 389 -17.13 18.26 9.35
N VAL A 390 -17.37 19.56 9.14
CA VAL A 390 -18.60 20.27 9.57
C VAL A 390 -19.29 21.04 8.43
N GLU A 391 -18.62 21.25 7.29
CA GLU A 391 -19.17 21.87 6.09
C GLU A 391 -18.72 21.13 4.82
#